data_1085bc6feb6f479f7e0e54c3ae04c2f4
#
_entry.id   1085bc6feb6f479f7e0e54c3ae04c2f4
#
_cell.length_a   1.000
_cell.length_b   1.000
_cell.length_c   1.000
_cell.angle_alpha   90.00
_cell.angle_beta   90.00
_cell.angle_gamma   90.00
#
_symmetry.space_group_name_H-M   'P 1'
#
loop_
_entity.id
_entity.type
_entity.pdbx_description
1 polymer ?
#
loop_
_entity_poly.entity_id
_entity_poly.type
_entity_poly.pdbx_seq_one_letter_code
_entity_poly.pdbx_strand_id
1 'polypeptide(L)'
;AAFVGWYNGHPEFAELDPPLDADAAAVIGNGNVALDVARILAKSPAEFVGSDIVSHAFAALGNSAIRTVTVLGRRGPHQIAMTPKELGELGHLEDAAPVVEAEDFPPEIDDALLEPGQRKSVTILRDFTKLEAGGKSKAMVFDFFAQPVRIEGDGRVERIVVERTRLDERQRAVGTGETYAVPCGLVVSCIGYKTPPIEGVPYEEDRGRFANADGVIGSGLYCVGWARRGPTGTIGTNRPDGYEVAEKIAADIRGSGARKAGREGLDRLLESRGVDLVTFRDLQRIEAAEAARAREGSPREKFVAIGDMLGARGR
;
A
#
# COMPACT_ATOMS: atom_id res chain seq x y z
N ALA A 1 -5.53 2.28 3.64
CA ALA A 1 -5.05 3.65 3.40
C ALA A 1 -4.71 4.36 4.72
N ALA A 2 -5.63 4.38 5.71
CA ALA A 2 -5.48 5.17 6.95
C ALA A 2 -4.18 4.85 7.71
N PHE A 3 -3.90 3.58 8.01
CA PHE A 3 -2.67 3.18 8.70
C PHE A 3 -1.40 3.60 7.94
N VAL A 4 -1.39 3.44 6.60
CA VAL A 4 -0.26 3.89 5.76
C VAL A 4 -0.13 5.40 5.78
N GLY A 5 -1.23 6.14 5.70
CA GLY A 5 -1.24 7.60 5.82
C GLY A 5 -0.74 8.08 7.19
N TRP A 6 -1.13 7.39 8.26
CA TRP A 6 -0.73 7.70 9.63
C TRP A 6 0.80 7.66 9.81
N TYR A 7 1.46 6.57 9.49
CA TYR A 7 2.91 6.49 9.68
C TYR A 7 3.72 7.32 8.66
N ASN A 8 3.09 7.70 7.54
CA ASN A 8 3.68 8.62 6.57
C ASN A 8 3.41 10.10 6.85
N GLY A 9 2.58 10.42 7.85
CA GLY A 9 2.28 11.81 8.24
C GLY A 9 1.26 12.50 7.34
N HIS A 10 0.33 11.75 6.75
CA HIS A 10 -0.76 12.35 5.97
C HIS A 10 -1.72 13.09 6.92
N PRO A 11 -2.06 14.38 6.66
CA PRO A 11 -2.84 15.20 7.59
C PRO A 11 -4.19 14.61 7.99
N GLU A 12 -4.89 13.95 7.07
CA GLU A 12 -6.21 13.33 7.35
C GLU A 12 -6.14 12.17 8.35
N PHE A 13 -4.95 11.60 8.57
CA PHE A 13 -4.76 10.45 9.45
C PHE A 13 -3.84 10.76 10.63
N ALA A 14 -3.55 12.04 10.86
CA ALA A 14 -2.68 12.49 11.94
C ALA A 14 -3.18 12.04 13.32
N GLU A 15 -4.50 12.10 13.52
CA GLU A 15 -5.17 11.76 14.79
C GLU A 15 -5.55 10.27 14.89
N LEU A 16 -5.11 9.43 13.94
CA LEU A 16 -5.36 7.99 14.04
C LEU A 16 -4.58 7.43 15.22
N ASP A 17 -5.28 6.70 16.09
CA ASP A 17 -4.71 6.01 17.25
C ASP A 17 -4.91 4.48 17.07
N PRO A 18 -3.99 3.81 16.36
CA PRO A 18 -4.11 2.37 16.18
C PRO A 18 -3.88 1.63 17.50
N PRO A 19 -4.66 0.57 17.83
CA PRO A 19 -4.52 -0.19 19.09
C PRO A 19 -3.25 -1.05 19.07
N LEU A 20 -2.11 -0.41 19.31
CA LEU A 20 -0.78 -1.05 19.36
C LEU A 20 -0.47 -1.68 20.73
N ASP A 21 -1.37 -1.58 21.70
CA ASP A 21 -1.34 -2.24 23.01
C ASP A 21 -1.76 -3.73 22.96
N ALA A 22 -2.25 -4.19 21.81
CA ALA A 22 -2.61 -5.59 21.60
C ALA A 22 -1.37 -6.46 21.28
N ASP A 23 -1.41 -7.75 21.65
CA ASP A 23 -0.33 -8.70 21.39
C ASP A 23 -0.21 -9.11 19.91
N ALA A 24 -1.31 -9.01 19.16
CA ALA A 24 -1.37 -9.48 17.78
C ALA A 24 -2.16 -8.54 16.85
N ALA A 25 -1.74 -8.51 15.60
CA ALA A 25 -2.41 -7.82 14.50
C ALA A 25 -2.71 -8.78 13.34
N ALA A 26 -3.82 -8.54 12.64
CA ALA A 26 -4.15 -9.21 11.39
C ALA A 26 -4.10 -8.21 10.23
N VAL A 27 -3.37 -8.57 9.17
CA VAL A 27 -3.26 -7.81 7.92
C VAL A 27 -3.92 -8.60 6.81
N ILE A 28 -4.96 -8.03 6.20
CA ILE A 28 -5.77 -8.74 5.19
C ILE A 28 -5.26 -8.35 3.80
N GLY A 29 -4.67 -9.31 3.08
CA GLY A 29 -4.24 -9.13 1.70
C GLY A 29 -2.88 -9.77 1.39
N ASN A 30 -2.67 -10.13 0.12
CA ASN A 30 -1.46 -10.79 -0.40
C ASN A 30 -0.72 -9.92 -1.43
N GLY A 31 -0.63 -8.61 -1.18
CA GLY A 31 0.09 -7.65 -2.03
C GLY A 31 1.15 -6.86 -1.26
N ASN A 32 1.93 -6.02 -1.95
CA ASN A 32 3.02 -5.24 -1.37
C ASN A 32 2.57 -4.33 -0.21
N VAL A 33 1.36 -3.77 -0.27
CA VAL A 33 0.83 -2.94 0.84
C VAL A 33 0.67 -3.75 2.12
N ALA A 34 0.26 -5.04 2.01
CA ALA A 34 0.17 -5.92 3.17
C ALA A 34 1.56 -6.22 3.76
N LEU A 35 2.58 -6.43 2.89
CA LEU A 35 3.96 -6.58 3.33
C LEU A 35 4.48 -5.33 4.05
N ASP A 36 4.25 -4.14 3.47
CA ASP A 36 4.67 -2.88 4.09
C ASP A 36 4.05 -2.70 5.47
N VAL A 37 2.74 -2.93 5.61
CA VAL A 37 2.05 -2.84 6.89
C VAL A 37 2.58 -3.87 7.89
N ALA A 38 2.75 -5.13 7.47
CA ALA A 38 3.28 -6.19 8.34
C ALA A 38 4.71 -5.85 8.80
N ARG A 39 5.55 -5.38 7.87
CA ARG A 39 6.93 -4.96 8.16
C ARG A 39 6.98 -3.79 9.15
N ILE A 40 6.15 -2.75 8.96
CA ILE A 40 6.10 -1.60 9.87
C ILE A 40 5.67 -2.03 11.28
N LEU A 41 4.71 -2.93 11.42
CA LEU A 41 4.29 -3.46 12.73
C LEU A 41 5.35 -4.38 13.38
N ALA A 42 6.15 -5.05 12.57
CA ALA A 42 7.14 -6.02 13.01
C ALA A 42 8.51 -5.40 13.36
N LYS A 43 8.90 -4.28 12.74
CA LYS A 43 10.19 -3.62 12.96
C LYS A 43 10.42 -3.22 14.42
N SER A 44 11.67 -3.34 14.84
CA SER A 44 12.20 -2.70 16.05
C SER A 44 12.45 -1.21 15.80
N PRO A 45 12.53 -0.37 16.85
CA PRO A 45 12.87 1.05 16.68
C PRO A 45 14.19 1.30 15.93
N ALA A 46 15.19 0.46 16.11
CA ALA A 46 16.49 0.58 15.45
C ALA A 46 16.39 0.44 13.92
N GLU A 47 15.46 -0.38 13.44
CA GLU A 47 15.24 -0.65 12.02
C GLU A 47 14.54 0.50 11.26
N PHE A 48 14.12 1.57 11.98
CA PHE A 48 13.59 2.79 11.37
C PHE A 48 14.67 3.85 11.10
N VAL A 49 15.93 3.61 11.50
CA VAL A 49 17.04 4.50 11.19
C VAL A 49 17.15 4.68 9.66
N GLY A 50 17.32 5.95 9.23
CA GLY A 50 17.36 6.32 7.81
C GLY A 50 15.99 6.47 7.14
N SER A 51 14.90 6.20 7.86
CA SER A 51 13.54 6.43 7.34
C SER A 51 13.03 7.83 7.73
N ASP A 52 12.05 8.32 6.98
CA ASP A 52 11.31 9.55 7.30
C ASP A 52 9.91 9.28 7.90
N ILE A 53 9.78 8.15 8.63
CA ILE A 53 8.59 7.89 9.45
C ILE A 53 8.37 9.05 10.43
N VAL A 54 7.13 9.50 10.57
CA VAL A 54 6.84 10.66 11.42
C VAL A 54 6.96 10.34 12.90
N SER A 55 7.35 11.33 13.71
CA SER A 55 7.70 11.14 15.12
C SER A 55 6.61 10.52 15.97
N HIS A 56 5.33 10.89 15.77
CA HIS A 56 4.23 10.31 16.56
C HIS A 56 4.06 8.81 16.28
N ALA A 57 4.17 8.40 15.00
CA ALA A 57 4.06 6.99 14.61
C ALA A 57 5.30 6.20 15.07
N PHE A 58 6.49 6.78 14.97
CA PHE A 58 7.71 6.17 15.48
C PHE A 58 7.63 5.91 17.00
N ALA A 59 7.15 6.89 17.77
CA ALA A 59 6.98 6.74 19.22
C ALA A 59 5.93 5.67 19.57
N ALA A 60 4.80 5.66 18.88
CA ALA A 60 3.74 4.68 19.10
C ALA A 60 4.20 3.25 18.77
N LEU A 61 4.86 3.06 17.61
CA LEU A 61 5.40 1.75 17.19
C LEU A 61 6.52 1.27 18.13
N GLY A 62 7.35 2.19 18.63
CA GLY A 62 8.39 1.87 19.61
C GLY A 62 7.85 1.32 20.93
N ASN A 63 6.63 1.70 21.31
CA ASN A 63 5.92 1.23 22.50
C ASN A 63 4.91 0.09 22.20
N SER A 64 4.89 -0.43 20.98
CA SER A 64 3.93 -1.45 20.57
C SER A 64 4.12 -2.77 21.31
N ALA A 65 3.01 -3.34 21.79
CA ALA A 65 2.97 -4.67 22.38
C ALA A 65 2.88 -5.80 21.36
N ILE A 66 2.65 -5.49 20.07
CA ILE A 66 2.45 -6.50 19.01
C ILE A 66 3.67 -7.39 18.87
N ARG A 67 3.42 -8.71 19.00
CA ARG A 67 4.41 -9.79 18.85
C ARG A 67 4.11 -10.65 17.62
N THR A 68 2.84 -10.74 17.22
CA THR A 68 2.44 -11.54 16.07
C THR A 68 1.69 -10.69 15.07
N VAL A 69 2.11 -10.74 13.80
CA VAL A 69 1.41 -10.11 12.67
C VAL A 69 0.99 -11.22 11.72
N THR A 70 -0.31 -11.52 11.65
CA THR A 70 -0.84 -12.54 10.72
C THR A 70 -1.26 -11.89 9.41
N VAL A 71 -0.66 -12.31 8.30
CA VAL A 71 -0.98 -11.87 6.94
C VAL A 71 -1.94 -12.87 6.32
N LEU A 72 -3.21 -12.48 6.17
CA LEU A 72 -4.30 -13.33 5.68
C LEU A 72 -4.44 -13.23 4.16
N GLY A 73 -4.27 -14.34 3.47
CA GLY A 73 -4.41 -14.45 2.04
C GLY A 73 -5.50 -15.44 1.62
N ARG A 74 -6.57 -14.98 0.96
CA ARG A 74 -7.66 -15.85 0.49
C ARG A 74 -7.27 -16.86 -0.59
N ARG A 75 -6.07 -16.77 -1.13
CA ARG A 75 -5.49 -17.71 -2.11
C ARG A 75 -4.14 -18.21 -1.62
N GLY A 76 -3.56 -19.15 -2.35
CA GLY A 76 -2.31 -19.76 -1.97
C GLY A 76 -1.06 -18.94 -2.30
N PRO A 77 0.12 -19.44 -1.92
CA PRO A 77 1.40 -18.79 -2.15
C PRO A 77 1.72 -18.57 -3.64
N HIS A 78 1.16 -19.37 -4.54
CA HIS A 78 1.33 -19.22 -5.99
C HIS A 78 0.49 -18.09 -6.60
N GLN A 79 -0.50 -17.54 -5.89
CA GLN A 79 -1.38 -16.47 -6.35
C GLN A 79 -1.12 -15.13 -5.63
N ILE A 80 0.05 -14.96 -5.03
CA ILE A 80 0.44 -13.70 -4.37
C ILE A 80 0.69 -12.60 -5.41
N ALA A 81 0.49 -11.36 -4.97
CA ALA A 81 0.85 -10.15 -5.72
C ALA A 81 2.02 -9.39 -5.06
N MET A 82 2.78 -10.09 -4.23
CA MET A 82 3.98 -9.60 -3.57
C MET A 82 5.17 -9.68 -4.52
N THR A 83 5.95 -8.61 -4.62
CA THR A 83 7.16 -8.63 -5.44
C THR A 83 8.33 -9.25 -4.69
N PRO A 84 9.27 -9.90 -5.39
CA PRO A 84 10.39 -10.59 -4.75
C PRO A 84 11.25 -9.69 -3.87
N LYS A 85 11.40 -8.42 -4.25
CA LYS A 85 12.21 -7.46 -3.51
C LYS A 85 11.61 -7.19 -2.13
N GLU A 86 10.38 -6.73 -2.08
CA GLU A 86 9.70 -6.39 -0.83
C GLU A 86 9.49 -7.62 0.06
N LEU A 87 9.20 -8.78 -0.54
CA LEU A 87 9.05 -10.03 0.21
C LEU A 87 10.38 -10.47 0.84
N GLY A 88 11.49 -10.37 0.08
CA GLY A 88 12.82 -10.73 0.57
C GLY A 88 13.29 -9.90 1.76
N GLU A 89 12.86 -8.63 1.85
CA GLU A 89 13.21 -7.75 2.98
C GLU A 89 12.71 -8.29 4.33
N LEU A 90 11.64 -9.09 4.36
CA LEU A 90 11.11 -9.66 5.61
C LEU A 90 12.07 -10.66 6.26
N GLY A 91 12.85 -11.39 5.46
CA GLY A 91 13.85 -12.33 5.97
C GLY A 91 15.04 -11.65 6.68
N HIS A 92 15.23 -10.36 6.45
CA HIS A 92 16.35 -9.57 6.98
C HIS A 92 16.01 -8.73 8.21
N LEU A 93 14.75 -8.75 8.69
CA LEU A 93 14.37 -8.04 9.90
C LEU A 93 15.13 -8.57 11.11
N GLU A 94 15.60 -7.68 11.99
CA GLU A 94 16.44 -8.04 13.12
C GLU A 94 15.68 -8.83 14.18
N ASP A 95 14.47 -8.37 14.54
CA ASP A 95 13.68 -8.91 15.66
C ASP A 95 12.38 -9.61 15.24
N ALA A 96 12.13 -9.79 13.95
CA ALA A 96 10.94 -10.47 13.45
C ALA A 96 11.30 -11.57 12.43
N ALA A 97 10.62 -12.71 12.53
CA ALA A 97 10.77 -13.84 11.60
C ALA A 97 9.50 -14.03 10.76
N PRO A 98 9.61 -14.18 9.43
CA PRO A 98 8.51 -14.68 8.63
C PRO A 98 8.29 -16.17 8.88
N VAL A 99 7.02 -16.57 9.02
CA VAL A 99 6.58 -17.95 9.25
C VAL A 99 5.62 -18.33 8.13
N VAL A 100 5.94 -19.40 7.42
CA VAL A 100 5.14 -19.95 6.31
C VAL A 100 5.05 -21.46 6.50
N GLU A 101 3.86 -22.03 6.38
CA GLU A 101 3.66 -23.46 6.49
C GLU A 101 3.97 -24.15 5.15
N ALA A 102 4.69 -25.28 5.21
CA ALA A 102 5.06 -26.03 4.02
C ALA A 102 3.83 -26.66 3.32
N GLU A 103 2.81 -26.95 4.09
CA GLU A 103 1.53 -27.52 3.67
C GLU A 103 0.71 -26.58 2.79
N ASP A 104 0.99 -25.27 2.83
CA ASP A 104 0.31 -24.29 1.99
C ASP A 104 0.71 -24.36 0.51
N PHE A 105 1.75 -25.13 0.18
CA PHE A 105 2.23 -25.31 -1.19
C PHE A 105 1.64 -26.57 -1.82
N PRO A 106 0.64 -26.46 -2.73
CA PRO A 106 0.08 -27.61 -3.41
C PRO A 106 1.16 -28.40 -4.16
N PRO A 107 1.31 -29.70 -3.90
CA PRO A 107 2.41 -30.52 -4.46
C PRO A 107 2.28 -30.72 -5.98
N GLU A 108 1.09 -30.54 -6.53
CA GLU A 108 0.80 -30.66 -7.96
C GLU A 108 1.26 -29.46 -8.80
N ILE A 109 1.67 -28.35 -8.16
CA ILE A 109 2.13 -27.15 -8.88
C ILE A 109 3.65 -27.22 -9.05
N ASP A 110 4.09 -27.25 -10.29
CA ASP A 110 5.51 -27.13 -10.64
C ASP A 110 5.92 -25.65 -10.71
N ASP A 111 6.70 -25.22 -9.74
CA ASP A 111 7.20 -23.85 -9.65
C ASP A 111 8.02 -23.42 -10.88
N ALA A 112 8.60 -24.38 -11.62
CA ALA A 112 9.38 -24.09 -12.83
C ALA A 112 8.53 -23.52 -13.97
N LEU A 113 7.22 -23.80 -13.95
CA LEU A 113 6.26 -23.31 -14.94
C LEU A 113 5.74 -21.90 -14.64
N LEU A 114 6.06 -21.34 -13.48
CA LEU A 114 5.64 -20.00 -13.09
C LEU A 114 6.40 -18.91 -13.86
N GLU A 115 5.75 -17.78 -14.06
CA GLU A 115 6.41 -16.58 -14.56
C GLU A 115 7.62 -16.20 -13.69
N PRO A 116 8.73 -15.67 -14.26
CA PRO A 116 10.00 -15.47 -13.54
C PRO A 116 9.87 -14.66 -12.25
N GLY A 117 9.04 -13.62 -12.22
CA GLY A 117 8.81 -12.80 -11.03
C GLY A 117 8.05 -13.57 -9.94
N GLN A 118 7.00 -14.27 -10.33
CA GLN A 118 6.18 -15.10 -9.44
C GLN A 118 7.00 -16.26 -8.85
N ARG A 119 7.79 -16.95 -9.68
CA ARG A 119 8.69 -18.02 -9.25
C ARG A 119 9.65 -17.55 -8.18
N LYS A 120 10.28 -16.38 -8.36
CA LYS A 120 11.19 -15.81 -7.35
C LYS A 120 10.47 -15.56 -6.02
N SER A 121 9.25 -15.02 -6.05
CA SER A 121 8.48 -14.79 -4.82
C SER A 121 8.10 -16.10 -4.13
N VAL A 122 7.67 -17.12 -4.89
CA VAL A 122 7.37 -18.46 -4.37
C VAL A 122 8.62 -19.11 -3.77
N THR A 123 9.78 -19.00 -4.43
CA THR A 123 11.07 -19.48 -3.89
C THR A 123 11.37 -18.86 -2.53
N ILE A 124 11.20 -17.54 -2.38
CA ILE A 124 11.42 -16.84 -1.10
C ILE A 124 10.46 -17.37 -0.02
N LEU A 125 9.18 -17.56 -0.33
CA LEU A 125 8.21 -18.12 0.61
C LEU A 125 8.59 -19.57 1.01
N ARG A 126 9.05 -20.40 0.07
CA ARG A 126 9.57 -21.75 0.38
C ARG A 126 10.81 -21.71 1.26
N ASP A 127 11.67 -20.71 1.08
CA ASP A 127 12.82 -20.54 1.97
C ASP A 127 12.39 -20.13 3.37
N PHE A 128 11.32 -19.35 3.50
CA PHE A 128 10.75 -19.00 4.81
C PHE A 128 10.22 -20.21 5.57
N THR A 129 9.73 -21.27 4.91
CA THR A 129 9.33 -22.52 5.62
C THR A 129 10.49 -23.23 6.34
N LYS A 130 11.74 -22.87 5.99
CA LYS A 130 12.96 -23.47 6.56
C LYS A 130 13.62 -22.56 7.60
N LEU A 131 13.11 -21.33 7.76
CA LEU A 131 13.67 -20.38 8.71
C LEU A 131 13.25 -20.75 10.14
N GLU A 132 14.23 -20.92 11.00
CA GLU A 132 13.99 -20.96 12.43
C GLU A 132 13.82 -19.54 12.97
N ALA A 133 12.94 -19.35 13.94
CA ALA A 133 12.72 -18.05 14.56
C ALA A 133 13.97 -17.42 15.20
N GLY A 134 14.98 -18.26 15.51
CA GLY A 134 16.32 -17.84 15.92
C GLY A 134 16.37 -16.93 17.16
N GLY A 135 15.37 -17.02 18.05
CA GLY A 135 15.28 -16.17 19.24
C GLY A 135 14.69 -14.77 19.00
N LYS A 136 14.17 -14.48 17.79
CA LYS A 136 13.47 -13.24 17.47
C LYS A 136 12.18 -13.12 18.28
N SER A 137 11.83 -11.92 18.75
CA SER A 137 10.72 -11.69 19.65
C SER A 137 9.37 -11.56 18.95
N LYS A 138 9.38 -11.39 17.61
CA LYS A 138 8.17 -11.20 16.80
C LYS A 138 8.08 -12.22 15.68
N ALA A 139 6.84 -12.52 15.26
CA ALA A 139 6.53 -13.39 14.13
C ALA A 139 5.62 -12.70 13.11
N MET A 140 5.93 -12.88 11.83
CA MET A 140 5.02 -12.53 10.72
C MET A 140 4.50 -13.83 10.11
N VAL A 141 3.30 -14.23 10.48
CA VAL A 141 2.67 -15.48 10.06
C VAL A 141 1.90 -15.28 8.77
N PHE A 142 2.26 -15.97 7.72
CA PHE A 142 1.48 -16.01 6.48
C PHE A 142 0.45 -17.12 6.58
N ASP A 143 -0.82 -16.78 6.56
CA ASP A 143 -1.93 -17.71 6.59
C ASP A 143 -2.62 -17.67 5.22
N PHE A 144 -2.28 -18.64 4.39
CA PHE A 144 -2.80 -18.79 3.05
C PHE A 144 -4.11 -19.56 3.04
N PHE A 145 -4.86 -19.46 1.94
CA PHE A 145 -6.20 -20.04 1.82
C PHE A 145 -7.13 -19.63 2.95
N ALA A 146 -6.98 -18.40 3.42
CA ALA A 146 -7.61 -17.83 4.60
C ALA A 146 -8.43 -16.60 4.21
N GLN A 147 -9.75 -16.70 4.20
CA GLN A 147 -10.67 -15.61 3.87
C GLN A 147 -11.32 -15.06 5.15
N PRO A 148 -11.13 -13.78 5.47
CA PRO A 148 -11.85 -13.16 6.57
C PRO A 148 -13.36 -13.19 6.36
N VAL A 149 -14.11 -13.58 7.40
CA VAL A 149 -15.57 -13.65 7.37
C VAL A 149 -16.19 -12.55 8.24
N ARG A 150 -15.68 -12.38 9.47
CA ARG A 150 -16.16 -11.39 10.41
C ARG A 150 -15.11 -11.04 11.46
N ILE A 151 -15.26 -9.89 12.06
CA ILE A 151 -14.45 -9.42 13.20
C ILE A 151 -15.34 -9.54 14.44
N GLU A 152 -14.76 -10.03 15.55
CA GLU A 152 -15.46 -10.22 16.83
C GLU A 152 -14.71 -9.50 17.95
N GLY A 153 -15.47 -9.07 18.98
CA GLY A 153 -14.99 -8.45 20.20
C GLY A 153 -16.07 -7.60 20.86
N ASP A 154 -15.84 -7.20 22.09
CA ASP A 154 -16.73 -6.33 22.86
C ASP A 154 -16.10 -4.95 23.04
N GLY A 155 -16.61 -3.96 22.29
CA GLY A 155 -16.09 -2.58 22.28
C GLY A 155 -14.75 -2.39 21.58
N ARG A 156 -13.96 -3.45 21.37
CA ARG A 156 -12.72 -3.49 20.62
C ARG A 156 -12.56 -4.82 19.88
N VAL A 157 -11.67 -4.85 18.91
CA VAL A 157 -11.34 -6.09 18.20
C VAL A 157 -10.62 -7.05 19.16
N GLU A 158 -11.05 -8.32 19.17
CA GLU A 158 -10.43 -9.40 19.94
C GLU A 158 -9.96 -10.55 19.05
N ARG A 159 -10.64 -10.75 17.91
CA ARG A 159 -10.30 -11.78 16.93
C ARG A 159 -10.95 -11.53 15.58
N ILE A 160 -10.39 -12.13 14.57
CA ILE A 160 -11.00 -12.23 13.24
C ILE A 160 -11.35 -13.70 12.98
N VAL A 161 -12.57 -13.95 12.51
CA VAL A 161 -13.00 -15.27 12.07
C VAL A 161 -12.68 -15.41 10.61
N VAL A 162 -12.04 -16.50 10.27
CA VAL A 162 -11.50 -16.80 8.94
C VAL A 162 -12.11 -18.11 8.46
N GLU A 163 -12.45 -18.17 7.18
CA GLU A 163 -12.88 -19.39 6.51
C GLU A 163 -11.73 -19.94 5.66
N ARG A 164 -11.49 -21.26 5.75
CA ARG A 164 -10.57 -21.94 4.81
C ARG A 164 -11.15 -21.89 3.41
N THR A 165 -10.28 -21.63 2.45
CA THR A 165 -10.66 -21.59 1.04
C THR A 165 -9.91 -22.63 0.23
N ARG A 166 -10.43 -22.92 -0.93
CA ARG A 166 -9.76 -23.67 -2.00
C ARG A 166 -9.87 -22.90 -3.31
N LEU A 167 -9.06 -23.23 -4.28
CA LEU A 167 -9.17 -22.65 -5.62
C LEU A 167 -10.16 -23.43 -6.48
N ASP A 168 -11.01 -22.72 -7.23
CA ASP A 168 -11.80 -23.30 -8.31
C ASP A 168 -10.95 -23.45 -9.59
N GLU A 169 -11.54 -24.03 -10.65
CA GLU A 169 -10.89 -24.21 -11.96
C GLU A 169 -10.40 -22.90 -12.59
N ARG A 170 -10.97 -21.76 -12.16
CA ARG A 170 -10.58 -20.42 -12.62
C ARG A 170 -9.62 -19.71 -11.66
N GLN A 171 -8.99 -20.44 -10.75
CA GLN A 171 -8.05 -19.92 -9.74
C GLN A 171 -8.69 -18.87 -8.81
N ARG A 172 -10.01 -18.93 -8.58
CA ARG A 172 -10.72 -18.07 -7.63
C ARG A 172 -10.86 -18.79 -6.31
N ALA A 173 -10.70 -18.03 -5.22
CA ALA A 173 -10.93 -18.56 -3.88
C ALA A 173 -12.43 -18.84 -3.67
N VAL A 174 -12.74 -20.05 -3.18
CA VAL A 174 -14.07 -20.50 -2.81
C VAL A 174 -14.00 -21.05 -1.38
N GLY A 175 -14.92 -20.62 -0.50
CA GLY A 175 -14.99 -21.08 0.86
C GLY A 175 -15.27 -22.59 0.95
N THR A 176 -14.76 -23.22 1.99
CA THR A 176 -14.97 -24.65 2.28
C THR A 176 -16.05 -24.88 3.32
N GLY A 177 -16.50 -23.84 4.02
CA GLY A 177 -17.37 -23.91 5.19
C GLY A 177 -16.63 -24.12 6.51
N GLU A 178 -15.34 -24.45 6.48
CA GLU A 178 -14.51 -24.60 7.67
C GLU A 178 -14.04 -23.25 8.18
N THR A 179 -14.34 -22.91 9.42
CA THR A 179 -13.96 -21.63 10.02
C THR A 179 -13.12 -21.81 11.27
N TYR A 180 -12.23 -20.86 11.52
CA TYR A 180 -11.41 -20.77 12.72
C TYR A 180 -11.23 -19.30 13.13
N ALA A 181 -10.75 -19.06 14.34
CA ALA A 181 -10.51 -17.73 14.86
C ALA A 181 -9.00 -17.44 14.94
N VAL A 182 -8.61 -16.25 14.48
CA VAL A 182 -7.26 -15.70 14.65
C VAL A 182 -7.34 -14.57 15.68
N PRO A 183 -6.75 -14.73 16.87
CA PRO A 183 -6.70 -13.68 17.88
C PRO A 183 -5.94 -12.46 17.36
N CYS A 184 -6.51 -11.27 17.51
CA CYS A 184 -5.86 -10.01 17.15
C CYS A 184 -6.61 -8.83 17.77
N GLY A 185 -5.91 -7.77 18.16
CA GLY A 185 -6.52 -6.52 18.61
C GLY A 185 -6.48 -5.41 17.58
N LEU A 186 -5.72 -5.61 16.49
CA LEU A 186 -5.66 -4.70 15.35
C LEU A 186 -5.93 -5.46 14.05
N VAL A 187 -6.82 -4.91 13.22
CA VAL A 187 -7.06 -5.43 11.85
C VAL A 187 -6.77 -4.33 10.83
N VAL A 188 -5.88 -4.59 9.88
CA VAL A 188 -5.56 -3.66 8.79
C VAL A 188 -5.93 -4.27 7.44
N SER A 189 -6.89 -3.67 6.75
CA SER A 189 -7.31 -4.12 5.41
C SER A 189 -6.39 -3.59 4.33
N CYS A 190 -5.76 -4.51 3.58
CA CYS A 190 -4.85 -4.28 2.46
C CYS A 190 -5.32 -5.02 1.19
N ILE A 191 -6.62 -5.07 0.94
CA ILE A 191 -7.27 -5.83 -0.14
C ILE A 191 -7.15 -5.19 -1.52
N GLY A 192 -6.41 -4.11 -1.65
CA GLY A 192 -6.19 -3.35 -2.88
C GLY A 192 -6.90 -1.99 -2.88
N TYR A 193 -6.53 -1.18 -3.86
CA TYR A 193 -7.11 0.14 -4.10
C TYR A 193 -8.08 0.10 -5.28
N LYS A 194 -8.96 1.09 -5.36
CA LYS A 194 -9.71 1.45 -6.57
C LYS A 194 -9.43 2.90 -6.89
N THR A 195 -9.33 3.24 -8.16
CA THR A 195 -9.34 4.65 -8.57
C THR A 195 -10.71 5.24 -8.21
N PRO A 196 -10.80 6.36 -7.48
CA PRO A 196 -12.10 6.98 -7.20
C PRO A 196 -12.80 7.38 -8.50
N PRO A 197 -14.11 7.10 -8.65
CA PRO A 197 -14.85 7.57 -9.80
C PRO A 197 -14.97 9.11 -9.80
N ILE A 198 -15.04 9.70 -10.99
CA ILE A 198 -15.31 11.12 -11.20
C ILE A 198 -16.69 11.22 -11.85
N GLU A 199 -17.56 12.05 -11.29
CA GLU A 199 -18.92 12.25 -11.83
C GLU A 199 -18.87 12.64 -13.31
N GLY A 200 -19.69 11.99 -14.13
CA GLY A 200 -19.74 12.21 -15.57
C GLY A 200 -18.64 11.52 -16.39
N VAL A 201 -17.71 10.83 -15.75
CA VAL A 201 -16.67 10.07 -16.43
C VAL A 201 -16.99 8.57 -16.42
N PRO A 202 -17.05 7.87 -17.56
CA PRO A 202 -17.32 6.44 -17.63
C PRO A 202 -16.36 5.63 -16.76
N TYR A 203 -16.90 4.70 -15.95
CA TYR A 203 -16.14 3.95 -14.96
C TYR A 203 -16.49 2.45 -14.96
N GLU A 204 -15.49 1.59 -14.79
CA GLU A 204 -15.63 0.14 -14.65
C GLU A 204 -15.46 -0.26 -13.18
N GLU A 205 -16.57 -0.44 -12.45
CA GLU A 205 -16.58 -0.75 -11.01
C GLU A 205 -15.78 -2.01 -10.66
N ASP A 206 -15.94 -3.07 -11.44
CA ASP A 206 -15.28 -4.36 -11.20
C ASP A 206 -13.76 -4.28 -11.34
N ARG A 207 -13.28 -3.34 -12.14
CA ARG A 207 -11.86 -3.14 -12.41
C ARG A 207 -11.26 -1.97 -11.64
N GLY A 208 -12.08 -1.16 -10.97
CA GLY A 208 -11.64 0.00 -10.21
C GLY A 208 -10.90 1.03 -11.04
N ARG A 209 -11.37 1.30 -12.29
CA ARG A 209 -10.71 2.18 -13.26
C ARG A 209 -11.71 2.91 -14.16
N PHE A 210 -11.27 3.94 -14.86
CA PHE A 210 -12.09 4.56 -15.90
C PHE A 210 -12.21 3.63 -17.13
N ALA A 211 -13.42 3.58 -17.72
CA ALA A 211 -13.65 2.91 -18.98
C ALA A 211 -12.89 3.65 -20.09
N ASN A 212 -11.97 2.96 -20.77
CA ASN A 212 -11.12 3.60 -21.75
C ASN A 212 -10.66 2.60 -22.83
N ALA A 213 -10.35 3.12 -24.01
CA ALA A 213 -9.67 2.42 -25.08
C ALA A 213 -8.23 2.94 -25.16
N ASP A 214 -7.27 2.15 -24.62
CA ASP A 214 -5.84 2.49 -24.61
C ASP A 214 -5.54 3.89 -24.06
N GLY A 215 -6.18 4.28 -22.98
CA GLY A 215 -5.99 5.56 -22.33
C GLY A 215 -6.86 6.70 -22.87
N VAL A 216 -7.67 6.46 -23.90
CA VAL A 216 -8.65 7.42 -24.42
C VAL A 216 -10.02 7.11 -23.80
N ILE A 217 -10.59 8.04 -23.03
CA ILE A 217 -11.94 7.94 -22.46
C ILE A 217 -12.97 8.54 -23.44
N GLY A 218 -12.64 9.65 -24.05
CA GLY A 218 -13.47 10.36 -25.01
C GLY A 218 -12.74 11.51 -25.66
N SER A 219 -13.42 12.33 -26.44
CA SER A 219 -12.79 13.46 -27.13
C SER A 219 -12.15 14.44 -26.14
N GLY A 220 -10.83 14.55 -26.19
CA GLY A 220 -10.04 15.42 -25.32
C GLY A 220 -9.93 14.97 -23.86
N LEU A 221 -10.37 13.75 -23.54
CA LEU A 221 -10.30 13.18 -22.19
C LEU A 221 -9.50 11.88 -22.22
N TYR A 222 -8.44 11.82 -21.42
CA TYR A 222 -7.48 10.73 -21.40
C TYR A 222 -7.20 10.28 -19.97
N CYS A 223 -6.71 9.05 -19.80
CA CYS A 223 -6.24 8.54 -18.52
C CYS A 223 -4.97 7.71 -18.67
N VAL A 224 -4.16 7.68 -17.62
CA VAL A 224 -2.88 6.95 -17.54
C VAL A 224 -2.77 6.20 -16.21
N GLY A 225 -1.83 5.30 -16.10
CA GLY A 225 -1.51 4.59 -14.87
C GLY A 225 -2.69 3.79 -14.33
N TRP A 226 -2.94 3.89 -13.04
CA TRP A 226 -4.03 3.18 -12.39
C TRP A 226 -5.41 3.60 -12.88
N ALA A 227 -5.59 4.83 -13.26
CA ALA A 227 -6.84 5.32 -13.87
C ALA A 227 -7.17 4.59 -15.18
N ARG A 228 -6.13 4.21 -15.97
CA ARG A 228 -6.24 3.46 -17.23
C ARG A 228 -6.36 1.95 -17.01
N ARG A 229 -5.49 1.37 -16.16
CA ARG A 229 -5.31 -0.09 -16.07
C ARG A 229 -5.98 -0.73 -14.84
N GLY A 230 -6.40 0.06 -13.87
CA GLY A 230 -6.71 -0.38 -12.53
C GLY A 230 -5.45 -0.36 -11.64
N PRO A 231 -5.58 -0.65 -10.33
CA PRO A 231 -4.50 -0.53 -9.35
C PRO A 231 -3.49 -1.69 -9.47
N THR A 232 -2.82 -1.79 -10.61
CA THR A 232 -1.84 -2.83 -10.93
C THR A 232 -0.53 -2.19 -11.40
N GLY A 233 0.59 -2.90 -11.15
CA GLY A 233 1.93 -2.48 -11.54
C GLY A 233 2.58 -1.51 -10.55
N THR A 234 3.81 -1.14 -10.87
CA THR A 234 4.69 -0.28 -10.08
C THR A 234 4.90 1.08 -10.76
N ILE A 235 5.67 1.97 -10.14
CA ILE A 235 6.10 3.24 -10.74
C ILE A 235 6.76 3.00 -12.10
N GLY A 236 7.58 1.95 -12.23
CA GLY A 236 8.24 1.58 -13.48
C GLY A 236 7.28 1.26 -14.63
N THR A 237 6.13 0.66 -14.34
CA THR A 237 5.11 0.36 -15.36
C THR A 237 4.23 1.55 -15.70
N ASN A 238 4.09 2.54 -14.81
CA ASN A 238 3.32 3.76 -15.07
C ASN A 238 4.04 4.73 -16.01
N ARG A 239 5.37 4.70 -16.03
CA ARG A 239 6.16 5.61 -16.87
C ARG A 239 5.97 5.39 -18.38
N PRO A 240 6.12 4.16 -18.93
CA PRO A 240 5.81 3.88 -20.34
C PRO A 240 4.36 4.21 -20.70
N ASP A 241 3.42 3.91 -19.80
CA ASP A 241 2.00 4.20 -19.97
C ASP A 241 1.73 5.70 -20.16
N GLY A 242 2.43 6.54 -19.39
CA GLY A 242 2.40 8.00 -19.55
C GLY A 242 2.91 8.47 -20.92
N TYR A 243 4.02 7.91 -21.41
CA TYR A 243 4.57 8.26 -22.72
C TYR A 243 3.63 7.88 -23.86
N GLU A 244 3.09 6.66 -23.83
CA GLU A 244 2.17 6.16 -24.84
C GLU A 244 0.92 7.06 -25.00
N VAL A 245 0.32 7.45 -23.88
CA VAL A 245 -0.85 8.34 -23.92
C VAL A 245 -0.47 9.78 -24.29
N ALA A 246 0.69 10.26 -23.89
CA ALA A 246 1.18 11.58 -24.29
C ALA A 246 1.36 11.70 -25.82
N GLU A 247 1.83 10.63 -26.48
CA GLU A 247 1.93 10.59 -27.97
C GLU A 247 0.55 10.68 -28.62
N LYS A 248 -0.46 9.99 -28.08
CA LYS A 248 -1.85 10.08 -28.55
C LYS A 248 -2.41 11.49 -28.39
N ILE A 249 -2.22 12.10 -27.22
CA ILE A 249 -2.63 13.49 -26.96
C ILE A 249 -1.95 14.43 -27.97
N ALA A 250 -0.64 14.29 -28.19
CA ALA A 250 0.09 15.12 -29.13
C ALA A 250 -0.41 14.97 -30.58
N ALA A 251 -0.87 13.77 -30.96
CA ALA A 251 -1.46 13.54 -32.27
C ALA A 251 -2.84 14.21 -32.40
N ASP A 252 -3.68 14.07 -31.36
CA ASP A 252 -5.06 14.56 -31.38
C ASP A 252 -5.15 16.10 -31.36
N ILE A 253 -4.22 16.77 -30.69
CA ILE A 253 -4.20 18.26 -30.65
C ILE A 253 -3.52 18.89 -31.90
N ARG A 254 -2.83 18.11 -32.74
CA ARG A 254 -2.29 18.62 -33.99
C ARG A 254 -3.42 19.09 -34.92
N GLY A 255 -3.52 20.39 -35.11
CA GLY A 255 -4.57 20.99 -35.97
C GLY A 255 -5.83 21.42 -35.22
N SER A 256 -5.95 21.19 -33.92
CA SER A 256 -7.01 21.81 -33.12
C SER A 256 -6.72 23.30 -32.98
N GLY A 257 -7.52 24.15 -33.63
CA GLY A 257 -7.36 25.62 -33.61
C GLY A 257 -7.72 26.28 -32.27
N ALA A 258 -8.13 25.51 -31.29
CA ALA A 258 -8.57 26.02 -29.96
C ALA A 258 -7.37 26.41 -29.10
N ARG A 259 -7.09 27.71 -29.01
CA ARG A 259 -6.09 28.27 -28.09
C ARG A 259 -6.74 28.63 -26.77
N LYS A 260 -6.40 27.88 -25.70
CA LYS A 260 -6.66 28.29 -24.34
C LYS A 260 -5.69 29.39 -23.91
N ALA A 261 -6.08 30.22 -22.94
CA ALA A 261 -5.25 31.31 -22.42
C ALA A 261 -3.95 30.85 -21.72
N GLY A 262 -3.76 29.53 -21.59
CA GLY A 262 -2.58 28.93 -20.99
C GLY A 262 -2.38 29.30 -19.53
N ARG A 263 -1.10 29.32 -19.11
CA ARG A 263 -0.71 29.62 -17.74
C ARG A 263 -1.21 30.96 -17.23
N GLU A 264 -1.06 32.02 -18.02
CA GLU A 264 -1.50 33.35 -17.63
C GLU A 264 -3.02 33.44 -17.36
N GLY A 265 -3.82 32.70 -18.13
CA GLY A 265 -5.26 32.61 -17.90
C GLY A 265 -5.61 31.88 -16.62
N LEU A 266 -4.85 30.81 -16.30
CA LEU A 266 -5.00 30.08 -15.04
C LEU A 266 -4.60 30.95 -13.84
N ASP A 267 -3.44 31.61 -13.91
CA ASP A 267 -2.92 32.44 -12.82
C ASP A 267 -3.93 33.56 -12.48
N ARG A 268 -4.47 34.26 -13.50
CA ARG A 268 -5.53 35.27 -13.30
C ARG A 268 -6.80 34.69 -12.68
N LEU A 269 -7.22 33.48 -13.09
CA LEU A 269 -8.39 32.83 -12.55
C LEU A 269 -8.20 32.48 -11.07
N LEU A 270 -7.05 31.91 -10.72
CA LEU A 270 -6.73 31.54 -9.33
C LEU A 270 -6.65 32.77 -8.42
N GLU A 271 -6.00 33.84 -8.89
CA GLU A 271 -5.93 35.12 -8.21
C GLU A 271 -7.33 35.72 -7.99
N SER A 272 -8.17 35.75 -9.04
CA SER A 272 -9.55 36.27 -8.95
C SER A 272 -10.44 35.49 -7.99
N ARG A 273 -10.12 34.22 -7.74
CA ARG A 273 -10.81 33.33 -6.78
C ARG A 273 -10.20 33.34 -5.38
N GLY A 274 -9.13 34.09 -5.16
CA GLY A 274 -8.42 34.14 -3.89
C GLY A 274 -7.85 32.78 -3.46
N VAL A 275 -7.45 31.92 -4.44
CA VAL A 275 -6.89 30.60 -4.13
C VAL A 275 -5.49 30.74 -3.58
N ASP A 276 -5.26 30.28 -2.35
CA ASP A 276 -3.93 30.23 -1.72
C ASP A 276 -3.12 29.05 -2.27
N LEU A 277 -2.25 29.34 -3.24
CA LEU A 277 -1.46 28.35 -3.94
C LEU A 277 -0.19 27.99 -3.19
N VAL A 278 0.15 26.69 -3.19
CA VAL A 278 1.49 26.20 -2.85
C VAL A 278 2.26 26.00 -4.16
N THR A 279 3.32 26.79 -4.35
CA THR A 279 4.21 26.69 -5.50
C THR A 279 5.33 25.69 -5.27
N PHE A 280 6.06 25.32 -6.34
CA PHE A 280 7.24 24.46 -6.19
C PHE A 280 8.33 25.09 -5.29
N ARG A 281 8.47 26.42 -5.30
CA ARG A 281 9.39 27.13 -4.38
C ARG A 281 8.92 27.03 -2.92
N ASP A 282 7.62 27.07 -2.70
CA ASP A 282 7.06 26.87 -1.35
C ASP A 282 7.31 25.43 -0.87
N LEU A 283 7.12 24.43 -1.76
CA LEU A 283 7.46 23.03 -1.47
C LEU A 283 8.94 22.89 -1.08
N GLN A 284 9.85 23.49 -1.82
CA GLN A 284 11.28 23.46 -1.49
C GLN A 284 11.59 24.05 -0.11
N ARG A 285 10.88 25.11 0.31
CA ARG A 285 11.01 25.69 1.64
C ARG A 285 10.47 24.76 2.72
N ILE A 286 9.32 24.12 2.47
CA ILE A 286 8.75 23.11 3.36
C ILE A 286 9.74 21.95 3.53
N GLU A 287 10.27 21.40 2.45
CA GLU A 287 11.26 20.30 2.49
C GLU A 287 12.55 20.70 3.23
N ALA A 288 13.03 21.93 3.04
CA ALA A 288 14.19 22.45 3.77
C ALA A 288 13.91 22.57 5.27
N ALA A 289 12.71 23.03 5.67
CA ALA A 289 12.29 23.10 7.04
C ALA A 289 12.12 21.71 7.68
N GLU A 290 11.56 20.73 6.93
CA GLU A 290 11.47 19.34 7.35
C GLU A 290 12.85 18.70 7.57
N ALA A 291 13.81 18.97 6.67
CA ALA A 291 15.18 18.50 6.80
C ALA A 291 15.90 19.15 8.01
N ALA A 292 15.69 20.45 8.24
CA ALA A 292 16.29 21.17 9.36
C ALA A 292 15.80 20.69 10.75
N ARG A 293 14.59 20.12 10.82
CA ARG A 293 14.01 19.57 12.06
C ARG A 293 14.14 18.06 12.18
N ALA A 294 14.91 17.42 11.28
CA ALA A 294 15.11 15.97 11.29
C ALA A 294 15.66 15.51 12.65
N ARG A 295 15.09 14.44 13.19
CA ARG A 295 15.68 13.75 14.35
C ARG A 295 16.96 13.03 13.93
N GLU A 296 17.80 12.71 14.90
CA GLU A 296 19.05 11.99 14.65
C GLU A 296 18.82 10.70 13.89
N GLY A 297 19.59 10.45 12.83
CA GLY A 297 19.49 9.29 11.96
C GLY A 297 18.34 9.32 10.96
N SER A 298 17.52 10.38 10.91
CA SER A 298 16.43 10.54 9.95
C SER A 298 16.79 11.57 8.89
N PRO A 299 16.38 11.40 7.62
CA PRO A 299 16.65 12.38 6.56
C PRO A 299 15.83 13.67 6.72
N ARG A 300 14.66 13.58 7.34
CA ARG A 300 13.76 14.71 7.63
C ARG A 300 12.71 14.32 8.66
N GLU A 301 12.07 15.32 9.24
CA GLU A 301 10.85 15.18 10.02
C GLU A 301 9.71 15.92 9.32
N LYS A 302 8.77 15.16 8.73
CA LYS A 302 7.66 15.73 7.96
C LYS A 302 6.71 16.55 8.82
N PHE A 303 6.18 17.64 8.28
CA PHE A 303 5.02 18.30 8.87
C PHE A 303 3.77 17.42 8.69
N VAL A 304 2.98 17.32 9.75
CA VAL A 304 1.75 16.51 9.76
C VAL A 304 0.52 17.41 9.63
N ALA A 305 0.57 18.63 10.17
CA ALA A 305 -0.52 19.59 10.07
C ALA A 305 -0.35 20.50 8.84
N ILE A 306 -1.43 20.72 8.10
CA ILE A 306 -1.45 21.63 6.94
C ILE A 306 -1.04 23.04 7.35
N GLY A 307 -1.49 23.53 8.52
CA GLY A 307 -1.10 24.85 9.06
C GLY A 307 0.40 25.04 9.20
N ASP A 308 1.12 24.02 9.68
CA ASP A 308 2.58 24.05 9.83
C ASP A 308 3.29 24.06 8.46
N MET A 309 2.80 23.26 7.49
CA MET A 309 3.31 23.27 6.12
C MET A 309 3.13 24.66 5.49
N LEU A 310 1.96 25.28 5.65
CA LEU A 310 1.68 26.62 5.15
C LEU A 310 2.53 27.68 5.84
N GLY A 311 2.76 27.55 7.15
CA GLY A 311 3.67 28.40 7.92
C GLY A 311 5.12 28.35 7.44
N ALA A 312 5.60 27.19 7.04
CA ALA A 312 6.96 26.98 6.54
C ALA A 312 7.22 27.61 5.14
N ARG A 313 6.18 28.04 4.44
CA ARG A 313 6.33 28.75 3.14
C ARG A 313 7.04 30.10 3.25
N GLY A 314 7.04 30.73 4.43
CA GLY A 314 7.72 32.02 4.67
C GLY A 314 7.05 33.19 3.97
N ARG A 315 5.71 33.18 3.87
CA ARG A 315 4.88 34.32 3.39
C ARG A 315 4.42 35.17 4.55
#